data_11089ddeed063fcbacd336eedd3c7887
#
_entry.id   11089ddeed063fcbacd336eedd3c7887
#
_cell.length_a   1.000
_cell.length_b   1.000
_cell.length_c   1.000
_cell.angle_alpha   90.00
_cell.angle_beta   90.00
_cell.angle_gamma   90.00
#
_symmetry.space_group_name_H-M   'P 1'
#
loop_
_entity.id
_entity.type
_entity.pdbx_description
1 polymer ?
#
loop_
_entity_poly.entity_id
_entity_poly.type
_entity_poly.pdbx_seq_one_letter_code
_entity_poly.pdbx_strand_id
1 'polypeptide(L)'
;MLLRVAVVCACVLGAAPAVAEELGPDQARAFVVGKLFAYNCFDGTVGMGRVFSDGSVVGTIRPGGRGAMRFASLPAGTLRVEGTAMCAHLSGLPIEPCFRVQKIDYRSFRGSIAGLGFAYCDFYQHNPRAQLISRRAPARPMPMATLRPAIEE
;
A
#
# COMPACT_ATOMS: atom_id res chain seq x y z
N MET A 1 13.61 -50.09 -41.10
CA MET A 1 12.52 -49.18 -40.77
C MET A 1 12.68 -48.80 -39.30
N LEU A 2 13.36 -47.67 -39.02
CA LEU A 2 13.70 -47.23 -37.67
C LEU A 2 12.66 -46.20 -37.22
N LEU A 3 11.81 -46.60 -36.25
CA LEU A 3 10.76 -45.75 -35.64
C LEU A 3 11.43 -44.81 -34.63
N ARG A 4 11.51 -43.52 -34.97
CA ARG A 4 11.98 -42.47 -34.05
C ARG A 4 10.81 -42.02 -33.17
N VAL A 5 10.83 -42.45 -31.90
CA VAL A 5 9.90 -41.95 -30.89
C VAL A 5 10.46 -40.64 -30.38
N ALA A 6 9.82 -39.52 -30.72
CA ALA A 6 10.12 -38.18 -30.15
C ALA A 6 9.34 -38.06 -28.83
N VAL A 7 10.08 -38.09 -27.72
CA VAL A 7 9.55 -37.75 -26.37
C VAL A 7 9.44 -36.26 -26.27
N VAL A 8 8.24 -35.71 -26.33
CA VAL A 8 7.95 -34.31 -26.04
C VAL A 8 7.81 -34.17 -24.52
N CYS A 9 8.86 -33.66 -23.88
CA CYS A 9 8.86 -33.33 -22.46
C CYS A 9 8.11 -31.98 -22.29
N ALA A 10 6.83 -32.02 -21.95
CA ALA A 10 6.04 -30.82 -21.63
C ALA A 10 6.41 -30.32 -20.22
N CYS A 11 7.26 -29.31 -20.15
CA CYS A 11 7.52 -28.57 -18.91
C CYS A 11 6.29 -27.75 -18.53
N VAL A 12 5.43 -28.28 -17.68
CA VAL A 12 4.36 -27.53 -17.03
C VAL A 12 5.02 -26.65 -15.95
N LEU A 13 5.32 -25.40 -16.29
CA LEU A 13 5.71 -24.37 -15.34
C LEU A 13 4.48 -24.04 -14.48
N GLY A 14 4.34 -24.73 -13.35
CA GLY A 14 3.34 -24.42 -12.34
C GLY A 14 3.61 -23.02 -11.76
N ALA A 15 2.79 -22.04 -12.12
CA ALA A 15 2.76 -20.76 -11.40
C ALA A 15 2.25 -21.03 -9.98
N ALA A 16 3.15 -21.06 -9.00
CA ALA A 16 2.76 -21.12 -7.60
C ALA A 16 1.97 -19.84 -7.27
N PRO A 17 0.79 -19.93 -6.63
CA PRO A 17 0.08 -18.75 -6.17
C PRO A 17 0.97 -18.00 -5.17
N ALA A 18 1.14 -16.69 -5.37
CA ALA A 18 1.82 -15.83 -4.41
C ALA A 18 0.96 -15.78 -3.14
N VAL A 19 1.31 -16.58 -2.16
CA VAL A 19 0.67 -16.57 -0.84
C VAL A 19 1.17 -15.31 -0.12
N ALA A 20 0.24 -14.44 0.30
CA ALA A 20 0.58 -13.29 1.13
C ALA A 20 1.23 -13.78 2.43
N GLU A 21 2.45 -13.33 2.69
CA GLU A 21 3.23 -13.71 3.87
C GLU A 21 2.76 -12.89 5.08
N GLU A 22 2.29 -13.55 6.14
CA GLU A 22 2.01 -12.88 7.40
C GLU A 22 3.33 -12.60 8.12
N LEU A 23 3.62 -11.33 8.37
CA LEU A 23 4.84 -10.90 9.05
C LEU A 23 4.66 -10.95 10.57
N GLY A 24 5.63 -11.56 11.26
CA GLY A 24 5.74 -11.40 12.70
C GLY A 24 6.00 -9.92 13.08
N PRO A 25 5.78 -9.53 14.36
CA PRO A 25 5.79 -8.11 14.76
C PRO A 25 7.14 -7.42 14.51
N ASP A 26 8.27 -8.10 14.73
CA ASP A 26 9.60 -7.55 14.47
C ASP A 26 9.87 -7.41 12.96
N GLN A 27 9.41 -8.37 12.16
CA GLN A 27 9.51 -8.32 10.70
C GLN A 27 8.63 -7.19 10.15
N ALA A 28 7.40 -7.03 10.65
CA ALA A 28 6.49 -5.96 10.28
C ALA A 28 7.10 -4.59 10.62
N ARG A 29 7.69 -4.44 11.82
CA ARG A 29 8.40 -3.24 12.23
C ARG A 29 9.57 -2.92 11.30
N ALA A 30 10.42 -3.88 11.01
CA ALA A 30 11.56 -3.69 10.09
C ALA A 30 11.10 -3.35 8.67
N PHE A 31 9.94 -3.88 8.25
CA PHE A 31 9.37 -3.60 6.94
C PHE A 31 8.84 -2.18 6.82
N VAL A 32 8.19 -1.61 7.85
CA VAL A 32 7.47 -0.33 7.77
C VAL A 32 8.27 0.87 8.27
N VAL A 33 9.17 0.71 9.26
CA VAL A 33 9.88 1.82 9.89
C VAL A 33 10.72 2.61 8.88
N GLY A 34 10.64 3.94 8.96
CA GLY A 34 11.40 4.89 8.16
C GLY A 34 10.89 5.10 6.74
N LYS A 35 9.97 4.27 6.28
CA LYS A 35 9.43 4.38 4.92
C LYS A 35 8.12 5.17 4.91
N LEU A 36 7.84 5.84 3.79
CA LEU A 36 6.58 6.52 3.55
C LEU A 36 5.64 5.61 2.77
N PHE A 37 4.46 5.37 3.30
CA PHE A 37 3.42 4.58 2.64
C PHE A 37 2.19 5.44 2.35
N ALA A 38 1.65 5.32 1.14
CA ALA A 38 0.28 5.71 0.85
C ALA A 38 -0.64 4.55 1.24
N TYR A 39 -1.84 4.86 1.74
CA TYR A 39 -2.79 3.83 2.13
C TYR A 39 -4.21 4.13 1.68
N ASN A 40 -4.97 3.05 1.51
CA ASN A 40 -6.39 3.05 1.24
C ASN A 40 -7.06 1.99 2.10
N CYS A 41 -8.06 2.38 2.89
CA CYS A 41 -8.74 1.51 3.82
C CYS A 41 -10.10 1.06 3.27
N PHE A 42 -10.64 0.00 3.86
CA PHE A 42 -11.93 -0.61 3.51
C PHE A 42 -13.12 0.36 3.56
N ASP A 43 -13.06 1.39 4.42
CA ASP A 43 -14.08 2.44 4.59
C ASP A 43 -13.88 3.63 3.63
N GLY A 44 -12.94 3.53 2.69
CA GLY A 44 -12.57 4.59 1.76
C GLY A 44 -11.63 5.65 2.35
N THR A 45 -11.20 5.54 3.60
CA THR A 45 -10.17 6.41 4.19
C THR A 45 -8.86 6.27 3.42
N VAL A 46 -8.26 7.39 3.02
CA VAL A 46 -7.00 7.43 2.28
C VAL A 46 -6.01 8.39 2.94
N GLY A 47 -4.74 8.16 2.72
CA GLY A 47 -3.70 9.03 3.23
C GLY A 47 -2.30 8.56 2.93
N MET A 48 -1.36 9.19 3.61
CA MET A 48 0.06 8.79 3.60
C MET A 48 0.59 8.88 5.02
N GLY A 49 1.50 7.99 5.37
CA GLY A 49 2.10 7.98 6.70
C GLY A 49 3.48 7.36 6.75
N ARG A 50 4.23 7.77 7.77
CA ARG A 50 5.55 7.23 8.10
C ARG A 50 5.56 6.86 9.56
N VAL A 51 6.05 5.66 9.84
CA VAL A 51 6.33 5.17 11.19
C VAL A 51 7.82 5.38 11.47
N PHE A 52 8.14 5.92 12.65
CA PHE A 52 9.52 6.09 13.10
C PHE A 52 9.94 4.97 14.06
N SER A 53 11.23 4.87 14.31
CA SER A 53 11.80 3.83 15.16
C SER A 53 11.35 3.89 16.63
N ASP A 54 10.94 5.06 17.08
CA ASP A 54 10.37 5.29 18.42
C ASP A 54 8.87 4.96 18.53
N GLY A 55 8.25 4.47 17.44
CA GLY A 55 6.83 4.14 17.37
C GLY A 55 5.92 5.35 17.15
N SER A 56 6.48 6.55 16.94
CA SER A 56 5.69 7.70 16.50
C SER A 56 5.25 7.54 15.05
N VAL A 57 4.15 8.19 14.69
CA VAL A 57 3.61 8.19 13.33
C VAL A 57 3.28 9.61 12.90
N VAL A 58 3.68 9.98 11.70
CA VAL A 58 3.26 11.24 11.08
C VAL A 58 2.67 10.97 9.71
N GLY A 59 1.68 11.76 9.33
CA GLY A 59 1.06 11.55 8.03
C GLY A 59 -0.08 12.49 7.74
N THR A 60 -0.82 12.15 6.70
CA THR A 60 -2.04 12.81 6.31
C THR A 60 -3.16 11.80 6.19
N ILE A 61 -4.38 12.22 6.49
CA ILE A 61 -5.57 11.39 6.45
C ILE A 61 -6.75 12.15 5.84
N ARG A 62 -7.52 11.45 5.04
CA ARG A 62 -8.82 11.88 4.52
C ARG A 62 -9.84 10.80 4.85
N PRO A 63 -10.61 10.95 5.94
CA PRO A 63 -11.58 9.95 6.36
C PRO A 63 -12.67 9.72 5.30
N GLY A 64 -12.99 8.45 5.02
CA GLY A 64 -13.98 8.06 4.02
C GLY A 64 -13.72 8.61 2.61
N GLY A 65 -12.49 9.01 2.29
CA GLY A 65 -12.13 9.58 0.99
C GLY A 65 -12.74 10.96 0.70
N ARG A 66 -13.36 11.61 1.65
CA ARG A 66 -14.12 12.85 1.49
C ARG A 66 -13.52 14.00 2.29
N GLY A 67 -13.77 15.24 1.82
CA GLY A 67 -13.30 16.44 2.50
C GLY A 67 -11.80 16.73 2.31
N ALA A 68 -11.29 17.66 3.11
CA ALA A 68 -9.90 18.07 3.06
C ALA A 68 -8.96 17.02 3.68
N MET A 69 -7.77 16.92 3.11
CA MET A 69 -6.68 16.14 3.72
C MET A 69 -6.24 16.84 5.03
N ARG A 70 -6.15 16.07 6.11
CA ARG A 70 -5.72 16.58 7.43
C ARG A 70 -4.36 16.01 7.78
N PHE A 71 -3.53 16.78 8.43
CA PHE A 71 -2.30 16.30 9.03
C PHE A 71 -2.62 15.53 10.33
N ALA A 72 -1.94 14.42 10.54
CA ALA A 72 -2.04 13.60 11.74
C ALA A 72 -0.64 13.31 12.27
N SER A 73 -0.47 13.45 13.58
CA SER A 73 0.77 13.11 14.28
C SER A 73 0.42 12.35 15.55
N LEU A 74 1.03 11.19 15.71
CA LEU A 74 0.90 10.35 16.90
C LEU A 74 2.25 10.30 17.62
N PRO A 75 2.27 10.39 18.96
CA PRO A 75 3.49 10.50 19.75
C PRO A 75 4.33 9.21 19.72
N ALA A 76 5.56 9.31 20.23
CA ALA A 76 6.43 8.14 20.45
C ALA A 76 5.72 7.09 21.32
N GLY A 77 5.98 5.80 21.03
CA GLY A 77 5.36 4.68 21.72
C GLY A 77 3.91 4.39 21.31
N THR A 78 3.36 5.13 20.32
CA THR A 78 2.02 4.81 19.80
C THR A 78 1.98 3.43 19.17
N LEU A 79 2.94 3.10 18.30
CA LEU A 79 3.06 1.76 17.75
C LEU A 79 4.14 0.98 18.50
N ARG A 80 3.76 -0.15 19.07
CA ARG A 80 4.66 -1.00 19.86
C ARG A 80 4.37 -2.48 19.62
N VAL A 81 5.40 -3.29 19.87
CA VAL A 81 5.26 -4.76 19.87
C VAL A 81 4.79 -5.19 21.25
N GLU A 82 3.67 -5.91 21.29
CA GLU A 82 3.14 -6.51 22.51
C GLU A 82 2.98 -8.02 22.30
N GLY A 83 3.80 -8.79 22.98
CA GLY A 83 3.86 -10.24 22.81
C GLY A 83 4.17 -10.61 21.36
N THR A 84 3.21 -11.20 20.65
CA THR A 84 3.33 -11.62 19.25
C THR A 84 2.62 -10.70 18.27
N ALA A 85 2.16 -9.54 18.70
CA ALA A 85 1.38 -8.61 17.89
C ALA A 85 1.98 -7.21 17.85
N MET A 86 1.68 -6.45 16.80
CA MET A 86 1.92 -5.02 16.74
C MET A 86 0.63 -4.31 17.13
N CYS A 87 0.69 -3.49 18.19
CA CYS A 87 -0.47 -2.82 18.75
C CYS A 87 -0.31 -1.29 18.69
N ALA A 88 -1.43 -0.56 18.67
CA ALA A 88 -1.44 0.89 18.75
C ALA A 88 -2.00 1.35 20.09
N HIS A 89 -1.16 2.01 20.87
CA HIS A 89 -1.58 2.70 22.09
C HIS A 89 -1.98 4.14 21.76
N LEU A 90 -3.29 4.40 21.79
CA LEU A 90 -3.85 5.72 21.50
C LEU A 90 -4.36 6.34 22.78
N SER A 91 -3.71 7.43 23.24
CA SER A 91 -4.12 8.16 24.44
C SER A 91 -5.59 8.61 24.33
N GLY A 92 -6.38 8.26 25.33
CA GLY A 92 -7.82 8.60 25.38
C GLY A 92 -8.75 7.54 24.76
N LEU A 93 -8.21 6.46 24.19
CA LEU A 93 -9.02 5.30 23.82
C LEU A 93 -8.87 4.19 24.88
N PRO A 94 -9.98 3.56 25.30
CA PRO A 94 -9.95 2.50 26.30
C PRO A 94 -9.48 1.15 25.72
N ILE A 95 -9.22 1.08 24.42
CA ILE A 95 -8.82 -0.12 23.70
C ILE A 95 -7.49 0.10 22.99
N GLU A 96 -6.67 -0.94 22.94
CA GLU A 96 -5.43 -0.98 22.16
C GLU A 96 -5.63 -1.93 20.97
N PRO A 97 -5.92 -1.41 19.78
CA PRO A 97 -6.06 -2.27 18.62
C PRO A 97 -4.72 -2.87 18.22
N CYS A 98 -4.69 -4.19 18.06
CA CYS A 98 -3.56 -4.91 17.54
C CYS A 98 -3.78 -5.25 16.06
N PHE A 99 -2.70 -5.32 15.30
CA PHE A 99 -2.74 -5.44 13.85
C PHE A 99 -1.99 -6.68 13.38
N ARG A 100 -2.56 -7.32 12.36
CA ARG A 100 -1.87 -8.29 11.51
C ARG A 100 -1.32 -7.57 10.30
N VAL A 101 -0.10 -7.90 9.91
CA VAL A 101 0.56 -7.34 8.73
C VAL A 101 0.84 -8.46 7.74
N GLN A 102 0.18 -8.42 6.60
CA GLN A 102 0.38 -9.36 5.50
C GLN A 102 1.17 -8.66 4.40
N LYS A 103 2.39 -9.12 4.16
CA LYS A 103 3.21 -8.64 3.06
C LYS A 103 2.66 -9.18 1.75
N ILE A 104 2.35 -8.29 0.82
CA ILE A 104 1.87 -8.62 -0.52
C ILE A 104 3.06 -8.72 -1.46
N ASP A 105 3.95 -7.72 -1.41
CA ASP A 105 5.21 -7.69 -2.15
C ASP A 105 6.27 -6.88 -1.39
N TYR A 106 7.42 -6.61 -2.04
CA TYR A 106 8.53 -5.86 -1.42
C TYR A 106 8.22 -4.38 -1.13
N ARG A 107 7.11 -3.85 -1.62
CA ARG A 107 6.68 -2.45 -1.48
C ARG A 107 5.28 -2.29 -0.93
N SER A 108 4.54 -3.36 -0.77
CA SER A 108 3.15 -3.30 -0.35
C SER A 108 2.81 -4.33 0.72
N PHE A 109 1.88 -3.94 1.58
CA PHE A 109 1.33 -4.82 2.60
C PHE A 109 -0.10 -4.46 2.92
N ARG A 110 -0.83 -5.40 3.48
CA ARG A 110 -2.14 -5.21 4.09
C ARG A 110 -2.01 -5.22 5.60
N GLY A 111 -2.51 -4.18 6.26
CA GLY A 111 -2.70 -4.15 7.70
C GLY A 111 -4.17 -4.36 8.03
N SER A 112 -4.49 -5.30 8.90
CA SER A 112 -5.85 -5.54 9.37
C SER A 112 -5.91 -5.57 10.89
N ILE A 113 -7.04 -5.15 11.47
CA ILE A 113 -7.25 -5.24 12.92
C ILE A 113 -7.41 -6.71 13.29
N ALA A 114 -6.67 -7.17 14.30
CA ALA A 114 -6.75 -8.54 14.77
C ALA A 114 -8.18 -8.85 15.25
N GLY A 115 -8.73 -9.97 14.77
CA GLY A 115 -10.11 -10.36 15.05
C GLY A 115 -11.17 -9.70 14.18
N LEU A 116 -10.83 -8.66 13.40
CA LEU A 116 -11.74 -7.93 12.50
C LEU A 116 -11.19 -7.94 11.08
N GLY A 117 -11.21 -9.08 10.42
CA GLY A 117 -10.59 -9.27 9.10
C GLY A 117 -11.14 -8.37 7.98
N PHE A 118 -12.36 -7.81 8.15
CA PHE A 118 -12.94 -6.84 7.23
C PHE A 118 -12.38 -5.42 7.42
N ALA A 119 -11.81 -5.10 8.58
CA ALA A 119 -11.23 -3.80 8.89
C ALA A 119 -9.74 -3.79 8.52
N TYR A 120 -9.44 -3.42 7.29
CA TYR A 120 -8.07 -3.42 6.76
C TYR A 120 -7.75 -2.15 5.98
N CYS A 121 -6.46 -1.89 5.83
CA CYS A 121 -5.91 -0.91 4.89
C CYS A 121 -4.84 -1.58 4.04
N ASP A 122 -4.80 -1.22 2.77
CA ASP A 122 -3.73 -1.58 1.85
C ASP A 122 -2.72 -0.44 1.79
N PHE A 123 -1.45 -0.77 1.99
CA PHE A 123 -0.34 0.16 2.07
C PHE A 123 0.63 -0.05 0.91
N TYR A 124 1.01 1.04 0.25
CA TYR A 124 1.95 1.04 -0.87
C TYR A 124 3.09 2.00 -0.58
N GLN A 125 4.33 1.53 -0.66
CA GLN A 125 5.49 2.37 -0.43
C GLN A 125 5.54 3.50 -1.46
N HIS A 126 5.45 4.74 -0.96
CA HIS A 126 5.54 5.93 -1.77
C HIS A 126 6.98 6.23 -2.12
N ASN A 127 7.29 6.31 -3.42
CA ASN A 127 8.61 6.71 -3.90
C ASN A 127 8.52 8.14 -4.49
N PRO A 128 8.99 9.17 -3.77
CA PRO A 128 8.93 10.55 -4.26
C PRO A 128 9.72 10.77 -5.56
N ARG A 129 10.75 9.95 -5.84
CA ARG A 129 11.52 10.02 -7.09
C ARG A 129 10.70 9.61 -8.32
N ALA A 130 9.81 8.63 -8.18
CA ALA A 130 8.96 8.19 -9.29
C ALA A 130 7.96 9.29 -9.72
N GLN A 131 7.46 10.10 -8.78
CA GLN A 131 6.59 11.24 -9.09
C GLN A 131 7.31 12.37 -9.81
N LEU A 132 8.59 12.62 -9.51
CA LEU A 132 9.39 13.62 -10.21
C LEU A 132 9.61 13.25 -11.67
N ILE A 133 9.77 11.96 -11.97
CA ILE A 133 9.93 11.46 -13.34
C ILE A 133 8.61 11.60 -14.12
N SER A 134 7.47 11.27 -13.51
CA SER A 134 6.16 11.39 -14.17
C SER A 134 5.73 12.84 -14.42
N ARG A 135 6.15 13.78 -13.57
CA ARG A 135 5.92 15.21 -13.77
C ARG A 135 6.82 15.82 -14.86
N ARG A 136 7.92 15.16 -15.23
CA ARG A 136 8.82 15.58 -16.32
C ARG A 136 8.46 15.00 -17.68
N ALA A 137 7.48 14.09 -17.76
CA ALA A 137 6.98 13.66 -19.05
C ALA A 137 6.35 14.88 -19.75
N PRO A 138 6.84 15.28 -20.95
CA PRO A 138 6.27 16.41 -21.66
C PRO A 138 4.81 16.09 -21.95
N ALA A 139 3.93 17.04 -21.63
CA ALA A 139 2.53 16.97 -22.05
C ALA A 139 2.51 16.73 -23.56
N ARG A 140 1.94 15.61 -24.01
CA ARG A 140 1.70 15.41 -25.44
C ARG A 140 0.91 16.60 -25.95
N PRO A 141 1.37 17.29 -27.00
CA PRO A 141 0.57 18.34 -27.62
C PRO A 141 -0.75 17.70 -28.05
N MET A 142 -1.87 18.21 -27.57
CA MET A 142 -3.16 17.85 -28.13
C MET A 142 -3.15 18.27 -29.59
N PRO A 143 -3.54 17.40 -30.54
CA PRO A 143 -3.75 17.83 -31.92
C PRO A 143 -4.84 18.91 -31.88
N MET A 144 -4.52 20.12 -32.34
CA MET A 144 -5.52 21.16 -32.59
C MET A 144 -6.52 20.56 -33.56
N ALA A 145 -7.74 20.31 -33.08
CA ALA A 145 -8.87 20.07 -33.97
C ALA A 145 -9.07 21.33 -34.76
N THR A 146 -8.78 21.26 -36.04
CA THR A 146 -9.11 22.31 -37.02
C THR A 146 -10.61 22.55 -36.97
N LEU A 147 -11.01 23.66 -36.37
CA LEU A 147 -12.36 24.22 -36.50
C LEU A 147 -12.59 24.53 -37.99
N ARG A 148 -13.35 23.69 -38.65
CA ARG A 148 -13.92 24.01 -39.96
C ARG A 148 -14.94 25.13 -39.73
N PRO A 149 -14.84 26.27 -40.43
CA PRO A 149 -15.91 27.25 -40.42
C PRO A 149 -17.14 26.65 -41.11
N ALA A 150 -18.29 26.71 -40.45
CA ALA A 150 -19.57 26.44 -41.06
C ALA A 150 -19.81 27.54 -42.09
N ILE A 151 -19.93 27.18 -43.38
CA ILE A 151 -20.39 28.05 -44.43
C ILE A 151 -21.91 27.96 -44.38
N GLU A 152 -22.56 29.11 -44.11
CA GLU A 152 -23.98 29.33 -44.28
C GLU A 152 -24.32 29.33 -45.78
N GLU A 153 -25.36 28.60 -46.13
CA GLU A 153 -26.29 28.90 -47.24
C GLU A 153 -27.70 28.72 -46.75
#